data_007788d72832d3b2f7aa4cfaba7ce6a1
#
_entry.id   007788d72832d3b2f7aa4cfaba7ce6a1
#
_cell.length_a   1.000
_cell.length_b   1.000
_cell.length_c   1.000
_cell.angle_alpha   90.00
_cell.angle_beta   90.00
_cell.angle_gamma   90.00
#
_symmetry.space_group_name_H-M   'P 1'
#
loop_
_entity.id
_entity.type
_entity.pdbx_description
1 polymer ?
#
loop_
_entity_poly.entity_id
_entity_poly.type
_entity_poly.pdbx_seq_one_letter_code
_entity_poly.pdbx_strand_id
1 'polypeptide(L)'
;ASFPEFDNNIFARGISVKEWNEMRNDFNHPFTNKIINGLYPPGSVIKMGVALSFLDNGIGDNYNVNCSGSLTIGNRNFRCWKSTGHGSVNFRRAIAESCDDFFYKGSLRIGINKISHTLDKLGFGEQTGIDQINEFSGVNPNKEWKEKRYKEPWYVGETVITSIGQGNML
;
A
#
# COMPACT_ATOMS: atom_id res chain seq x y z
N ALA A 1 10.61 2.19 -16.53
CA ALA A 1 10.01 1.57 -17.73
C ALA A 1 8.68 0.92 -17.35
N SER A 2 7.71 0.94 -18.26
CA SER A 2 6.43 0.22 -18.11
C SER A 2 6.48 -1.05 -18.98
N PHE A 3 6.04 -2.16 -18.44
CA PHE A 3 6.01 -3.45 -19.16
C PHE A 3 4.66 -4.16 -18.91
N PRO A 4 4.13 -4.91 -19.89
CA PRO A 4 4.59 -4.98 -21.27
C PRO A 4 4.40 -3.67 -22.03
N GLU A 5 5.24 -3.48 -23.03
CA GLU A 5 5.17 -2.38 -23.98
C GLU A 5 4.56 -2.84 -25.31
N PHE A 6 4.31 -1.92 -26.20
CA PHE A 6 3.87 -2.20 -27.57
C PHE A 6 4.79 -1.50 -28.58
N ASP A 7 4.81 -2.02 -29.81
CA ASP A 7 5.57 -1.39 -30.89
C ASP A 7 4.86 -0.11 -31.38
N ASN A 8 5.45 1.05 -31.07
CA ASN A 8 4.92 2.35 -31.49
C ASN A 8 4.85 2.52 -33.02
N ASN A 9 5.66 1.76 -33.79
CA ASN A 9 5.66 1.86 -35.25
C ASN A 9 4.34 1.41 -35.90
N ILE A 10 3.51 0.64 -35.17
CA ILE A 10 2.18 0.26 -35.68
C ILE A 10 1.30 1.48 -35.94
N PHE A 11 1.44 2.57 -35.20
CA PHE A 11 0.68 3.80 -35.41
C PHE A 11 1.22 4.59 -36.61
N ALA A 12 2.52 4.56 -36.85
CA ALA A 12 3.14 5.22 -38.00
C ALA A 12 2.71 4.63 -39.35
N ARG A 13 2.51 3.32 -39.39
CA ARG A 13 2.02 2.60 -40.62
C ARG A 13 0.51 2.51 -40.74
N GLY A 14 -0.22 2.99 -39.74
CA GLY A 14 -1.66 2.80 -39.57
C GLY A 14 -1.99 1.47 -38.89
N ILE A 15 -2.76 1.55 -37.81
CA ILE A 15 -3.23 0.36 -37.07
C ILE A 15 -4.55 -0.13 -37.67
N SER A 16 -4.68 -1.42 -37.91
CA SER A 16 -5.94 -2.02 -38.30
C SER A 16 -6.90 -2.13 -37.12
N VAL A 17 -8.22 -2.19 -37.42
CA VAL A 17 -9.27 -2.39 -36.39
C VAL A 17 -9.04 -3.69 -35.62
N LYS A 18 -8.51 -4.72 -36.26
CA LYS A 18 -8.18 -5.99 -35.60
C LYS A 18 -7.04 -5.83 -34.58
N GLU A 19 -5.91 -5.29 -35.01
CA GLU A 19 -4.75 -5.05 -34.14
C GLU A 19 -5.11 -4.14 -32.96
N TRP A 20 -5.91 -3.08 -33.21
CA TRP A 20 -6.40 -2.20 -32.16
C TRP A 20 -7.21 -2.96 -31.10
N ASN A 21 -8.15 -3.78 -31.55
CA ASN A 21 -9.02 -4.53 -30.65
C ASN A 21 -8.23 -5.61 -29.87
N GLU A 22 -7.27 -6.27 -30.50
CA GLU A 22 -6.40 -7.24 -29.84
C GLU A 22 -5.60 -6.57 -28.69
N MET A 23 -4.94 -5.45 -28.96
CA MET A 23 -4.14 -4.73 -27.95
C MET A 23 -5.01 -4.08 -26.87
N ARG A 24 -6.17 -3.53 -27.23
CA ARG A 24 -7.10 -2.94 -26.27
C ARG A 24 -7.66 -3.96 -25.28
N ASN A 25 -7.89 -5.18 -25.74
CA ASN A 25 -8.46 -6.26 -24.94
C ASN A 25 -7.39 -7.20 -24.34
N ASP A 26 -6.12 -6.91 -24.56
CA ASP A 26 -5.02 -7.70 -23.99
C ASP A 26 -5.06 -7.61 -22.45
N PHE A 27 -5.00 -8.77 -21.80
CA PHE A 27 -4.99 -8.91 -20.34
C PHE A 27 -3.89 -8.07 -19.68
N ASN A 28 -2.77 -7.89 -20.35
CA ASN A 28 -1.63 -7.14 -19.84
C ASN A 28 -1.77 -5.61 -19.99
N HIS A 29 -2.84 -5.13 -20.65
CA HIS A 29 -3.08 -3.69 -20.85
C HIS A 29 -1.87 -2.91 -21.36
N PRO A 30 -1.30 -3.23 -22.54
CA PRO A 30 -0.04 -2.63 -23.02
C PRO A 30 -0.14 -1.11 -23.23
N PHE A 31 -1.33 -0.57 -23.48
CA PHE A 31 -1.55 0.88 -23.60
C PHE A 31 -1.55 1.64 -22.28
N THR A 32 -1.63 0.94 -21.16
CA THR A 32 -1.62 1.59 -19.84
C THR A 32 -0.18 1.87 -19.42
N ASN A 33 0.17 3.12 -19.25
CA ASN A 33 1.43 3.48 -18.62
C ASN A 33 1.34 3.16 -17.11
N LYS A 34 1.81 1.98 -16.74
CA LYS A 34 1.69 1.45 -15.38
C LYS A 34 2.49 2.24 -14.33
N ILE A 35 3.41 3.10 -14.77
CA ILE A 35 4.20 3.94 -13.87
C ILE A 35 3.36 5.09 -13.32
N ILE A 36 2.54 5.71 -14.17
CA ILE A 36 1.76 6.91 -13.82
C ILE A 36 0.26 6.66 -13.65
N ASN A 37 -0.26 5.55 -14.22
CA ASN A 37 -1.68 5.19 -14.13
C ASN A 37 -1.92 3.89 -13.35
N GLY A 38 -0.87 3.14 -13.01
CA GLY A 38 -0.98 1.89 -12.27
C GLY A 38 -1.12 2.16 -10.78
N LEU A 39 -2.33 1.93 -10.25
CA LEU A 39 -2.59 1.98 -8.82
C LEU A 39 -2.56 0.56 -8.27
N TYR A 40 -1.55 0.26 -7.46
CA TYR A 40 -1.34 -1.05 -6.87
C TYR A 40 -1.18 -0.95 -5.36
N PRO A 41 -1.72 -1.90 -4.58
CA PRO A 41 -1.41 -1.98 -3.16
C PRO A 41 0.11 -2.11 -2.97
N PRO A 42 0.75 -1.19 -2.21
CA PRO A 42 2.21 -1.17 -2.07
C PRO A 42 2.76 -2.38 -1.30
N GLY A 43 1.92 -3.06 -0.52
CA GLY A 43 2.36 -4.15 0.34
C GLY A 43 3.44 -3.69 1.32
N SER A 44 4.34 -4.58 1.66
CA SER A 44 5.37 -4.34 2.69
C SER A 44 6.34 -3.18 2.39
N VAL A 45 6.37 -2.64 1.17
CA VAL A 45 7.18 -1.45 0.85
C VAL A 45 6.74 -0.25 1.69
N ILE A 46 5.45 -0.11 2.00
CA ILE A 46 4.91 0.97 2.82
C ILE A 46 5.42 0.95 4.26
N LYS A 47 5.89 -0.19 4.75
CA LYS A 47 6.33 -0.34 6.15
C LYS A 47 7.43 0.64 6.54
N MET A 48 8.22 1.12 5.58
CA MET A 48 9.22 2.16 5.85
C MET A 48 8.55 3.48 6.25
N GLY A 49 7.52 3.91 5.52
CA GLY A 49 6.75 5.11 5.87
C GLY A 49 5.94 4.93 7.16
N VAL A 50 5.34 3.76 7.36
CA VAL A 50 4.64 3.44 8.62
C VAL A 50 5.60 3.40 9.81
N ALA A 51 6.82 2.91 9.62
CA ALA A 51 7.86 2.92 10.64
C ALA A 51 8.26 4.36 11.05
N LEU A 52 8.35 5.29 10.11
CA LEU A 52 8.56 6.69 10.41
C LEU A 52 7.41 7.26 11.26
N SER A 53 6.17 6.93 10.92
CA SER A 53 5.01 7.30 11.74
C SER A 53 5.09 6.73 13.16
N PHE A 54 5.61 5.52 13.30
CA PHE A 54 5.83 4.90 14.61
C PHE A 54 6.84 5.68 15.44
N LEU A 55 7.99 6.04 14.85
CA LEU A 55 9.02 6.84 15.52
C LEU A 55 8.48 8.21 15.96
N ASP A 56 7.76 8.91 15.09
CA ASP A 56 7.13 10.20 15.39
C ASP A 56 6.12 10.11 16.55
N ASN A 57 5.61 8.92 16.84
CA ASN A 57 4.60 8.69 17.88
C ASN A 57 5.10 7.82 19.04
N GLY A 58 6.42 7.76 19.24
CA GLY A 58 7.05 7.15 20.41
C GLY A 58 7.12 5.61 20.37
N ILE A 59 6.99 5.02 19.20
CA ILE A 59 7.27 3.58 18.98
C ILE A 59 8.64 3.47 18.31
N GLY A 60 9.67 3.14 19.08
CA GLY A 60 11.05 3.01 18.62
C GLY A 60 11.72 1.76 19.18
N ASP A 61 13.04 1.83 19.40
CA ASP A 61 13.85 0.67 19.78
C ASP A 61 13.42 -0.04 21.08
N ASN A 62 12.75 0.69 21.99
CA ASN A 62 12.24 0.12 23.25
C ASN A 62 10.89 -0.60 23.10
N TYR A 63 10.26 -0.53 21.94
CA TYR A 63 8.99 -1.21 21.69
C TYR A 63 9.27 -2.62 21.17
N ASN A 64 8.80 -3.61 21.91
CA ASN A 64 8.93 -5.02 21.55
C ASN A 64 7.57 -5.67 21.43
N VAL A 65 7.44 -6.58 20.49
CA VAL A 65 6.24 -7.38 20.21
C VAL A 65 6.61 -8.86 20.19
N ASN A 66 5.84 -9.68 20.82
CA ASN A 66 5.91 -11.13 20.59
C ASN A 66 5.02 -11.49 19.40
N CYS A 67 5.64 -11.92 18.30
CA CYS A 67 4.96 -12.36 17.09
C CYS A 67 4.77 -13.88 17.14
N SER A 68 3.52 -14.33 17.29
CA SER A 68 3.13 -15.74 17.27
C SER A 68 2.70 -16.25 15.90
N GLY A 69 2.84 -15.41 14.85
CA GLY A 69 2.42 -15.74 13.48
C GLY A 69 1.05 -15.20 13.09
N SER A 70 0.30 -14.66 14.04
CA SER A 70 -0.99 -13.99 13.76
C SER A 70 -1.47 -13.12 14.91
N LEU A 71 -2.38 -12.18 14.59
CA LEU A 71 -3.09 -11.33 15.53
C LEU A 71 -4.59 -11.51 15.34
N THR A 72 -5.32 -11.85 16.39
CA THR A 72 -6.77 -11.95 16.35
C THR A 72 -7.40 -10.68 16.91
N ILE A 73 -8.33 -10.10 16.16
CA ILE A 73 -9.13 -8.93 16.58
C ILE A 73 -10.60 -9.25 16.35
N GLY A 74 -11.37 -9.33 17.43
CA GLY A 74 -12.75 -9.80 17.37
C GLY A 74 -12.79 -11.23 16.80
N ASN A 75 -13.50 -11.41 15.70
CA ASN A 75 -13.65 -12.70 15.00
C ASN A 75 -12.73 -12.84 13.76
N ARG A 76 -11.81 -11.88 13.52
CA ARG A 76 -10.89 -11.93 12.40
C ARG A 76 -9.46 -12.22 12.84
N ASN A 77 -8.78 -13.06 12.06
CA ASN A 77 -7.37 -13.41 12.25
C ASN A 77 -6.51 -12.77 11.14
N PHE A 78 -5.55 -11.94 11.54
CA PHE A 78 -4.59 -11.27 10.67
C PHE A 78 -3.26 -12.02 10.76
N ARG A 79 -2.87 -12.67 9.66
CA ARG A 79 -1.69 -13.52 9.64
C ARG A 79 -0.43 -12.72 9.36
N CYS A 80 0.65 -13.08 10.05
CA CYS A 80 1.99 -12.71 9.65
C CYS A 80 2.45 -13.65 8.51
N TRP A 81 3.29 -13.16 7.61
CA TRP A 81 3.82 -14.00 6.54
C TRP A 81 4.57 -15.24 7.07
N LYS A 82 5.23 -15.11 8.21
CA LYS A 82 5.86 -16.22 8.93
C LYS A 82 4.83 -16.87 9.86
N SER A 83 4.24 -17.97 9.43
CA SER A 83 3.15 -18.64 10.15
C SER A 83 3.54 -19.16 11.54
N THR A 84 4.82 -19.52 11.74
CA THR A 84 5.37 -19.95 13.04
C THR A 84 5.68 -18.78 13.98
N GLY A 85 5.53 -17.55 13.50
CA GLY A 85 5.88 -16.33 14.22
C GLY A 85 7.39 -16.02 14.18
N HIS A 86 7.70 -14.78 14.52
CA HIS A 86 9.09 -14.29 14.61
C HIS A 86 9.62 -14.35 16.06
N GLY A 87 8.76 -14.67 17.04
CA GLY A 87 9.09 -14.57 18.45
C GLY A 87 9.19 -13.11 18.90
N SER A 88 10.14 -12.79 19.78
CA SER A 88 10.36 -11.41 20.25
C SER A 88 10.97 -10.56 19.14
N VAL A 89 10.29 -9.46 18.79
CA VAL A 89 10.64 -8.57 17.67
C VAL A 89 10.69 -7.13 18.19
N ASN A 90 11.84 -6.49 18.06
CA ASN A 90 12.00 -5.05 18.26
C ASN A 90 11.82 -4.29 16.95
N PHE A 91 11.90 -2.97 16.99
CA PHE A 91 11.69 -2.09 15.84
C PHE A 91 12.60 -2.42 14.65
N ARG A 92 13.91 -2.59 14.87
CA ARG A 92 14.89 -2.88 13.81
C ARG A 92 14.64 -4.24 13.17
N ARG A 93 14.41 -5.23 14.00
CA ARG A 93 14.11 -6.58 13.54
C ARG A 93 12.79 -6.66 12.77
N ALA A 94 11.78 -5.88 13.17
CA ALA A 94 10.50 -5.80 12.49
C ALA A 94 10.64 -5.32 11.03
N ILE A 95 11.51 -4.34 10.80
CA ILE A 95 11.81 -3.83 9.45
C ILE A 95 12.61 -4.87 8.67
N ALA A 96 13.69 -5.40 9.23
CA ALA A 96 14.59 -6.35 8.58
C ALA A 96 13.89 -7.64 8.16
N GLU A 97 13.01 -8.17 9.00
CA GLU A 97 12.27 -9.41 8.77
C GLU A 97 10.84 -9.18 8.25
N SER A 98 10.48 -7.91 8.00
CA SER A 98 9.14 -7.53 7.53
C SER A 98 8.00 -8.14 8.37
N CYS A 99 8.13 -8.11 9.70
CA CYS A 99 7.19 -8.73 10.62
C CYS A 99 5.84 -8.00 10.62
N ASP A 100 4.80 -8.60 10.00
CA ASP A 100 3.48 -7.97 9.94
C ASP A 100 2.86 -7.74 11.32
N ASP A 101 3.01 -8.67 12.25
CA ASP A 101 2.42 -8.59 13.58
C ASP A 101 2.94 -7.38 14.39
N PHE A 102 4.21 -6.99 14.19
CA PHE A 102 4.76 -5.77 14.78
C PHE A 102 4.04 -4.53 14.24
N PHE A 103 3.84 -4.48 12.92
CA PHE A 103 3.14 -3.36 12.27
C PHE A 103 1.66 -3.33 12.63
N TYR A 104 1.01 -4.47 12.77
CA TYR A 104 -0.37 -4.57 13.27
C TYR A 104 -0.51 -3.95 14.67
N LYS A 105 0.29 -4.43 15.61
CA LYS A 105 0.23 -3.96 17.01
C LYS A 105 0.65 -2.50 17.17
N GLY A 106 1.68 -2.07 16.43
CA GLY A 106 2.10 -0.67 16.40
C GLY A 106 1.01 0.24 15.83
N SER A 107 0.38 -0.15 14.72
CA SER A 107 -0.69 0.62 14.10
C SER A 107 -1.93 0.77 14.98
N LEU A 108 -2.28 -0.26 15.73
CA LEU A 108 -3.36 -0.21 16.71
C LEU A 108 -3.07 0.77 17.84
N ARG A 109 -1.81 0.92 18.25
CA ARG A 109 -1.40 1.81 19.31
C ARG A 109 -1.47 3.28 18.92
N ILE A 110 -1.10 3.62 17.67
CA ILE A 110 -1.07 5.03 17.22
C ILE A 110 -2.32 5.44 16.42
N GLY A 111 -2.97 4.49 15.77
CA GLY A 111 -4.17 4.71 14.95
C GLY A 111 -3.89 5.20 13.53
N ILE A 112 -4.87 5.00 12.64
CA ILE A 112 -4.74 5.28 11.20
C ILE A 112 -4.47 6.75 10.88
N ASN A 113 -5.08 7.69 11.58
CA ASN A 113 -4.93 9.10 11.25
C ASN A 113 -3.49 9.61 11.43
N LYS A 114 -2.75 9.08 12.42
CA LYS A 114 -1.33 9.41 12.61
C LYS A 114 -0.46 8.78 11.53
N ILE A 115 -0.78 7.55 11.13
CA ILE A 115 -0.10 6.87 10.02
C ILE A 115 -0.33 7.67 8.72
N SER A 116 -1.58 7.93 8.38
CA SER A 116 -1.95 8.69 7.19
C SER A 116 -1.29 10.07 7.17
N HIS A 117 -1.26 10.79 8.29
CA HIS A 117 -0.61 12.10 8.37
C HIS A 117 0.90 12.06 8.04
N THR A 118 1.61 11.05 8.51
CA THR A 118 3.04 10.89 8.17
C THR A 118 3.20 10.52 6.68
N LEU A 119 2.33 9.66 6.15
CA LEU A 119 2.36 9.27 4.75
C LEU A 119 2.00 10.45 3.83
N ASP A 120 1.05 11.32 4.20
CA ASP A 120 0.75 12.56 3.48
C ASP A 120 1.99 13.44 3.34
N LYS A 121 2.78 13.60 4.40
CA LYS A 121 4.05 14.36 4.36
C LYS A 121 5.10 13.73 3.44
N LEU A 122 5.00 12.45 3.17
CA LEU A 122 5.85 11.73 2.22
C LEU A 122 5.29 11.74 0.78
N GLY A 123 4.14 12.40 0.56
CA GLY A 123 3.50 12.53 -0.75
C GLY A 123 2.61 11.35 -1.15
N PHE A 124 2.29 10.45 -0.23
CA PHE A 124 1.36 9.36 -0.54
C PHE A 124 -0.07 9.88 -0.74
N GLY A 125 -0.71 9.43 -1.80
CA GLY A 125 -2.08 9.84 -2.14
C GLY A 125 -2.16 11.10 -2.99
N GLU A 126 -1.03 11.72 -3.35
CA GLU A 126 -0.95 12.92 -4.16
C GLU A 126 -0.30 12.63 -5.52
N GLN A 127 -0.51 13.53 -6.48
CA GLN A 127 0.25 13.52 -7.73
C GLN A 127 1.67 14.01 -7.46
N THR A 128 2.66 13.38 -8.10
CA THR A 128 4.07 13.74 -7.92
C THR A 128 4.48 15.00 -8.66
N GLY A 129 3.64 15.45 -9.62
CA GLY A 129 3.96 16.55 -10.52
C GLY A 129 4.97 16.19 -11.60
N ILE A 130 5.11 14.91 -11.92
CA ILE A 130 5.94 14.42 -13.02
C ILE A 130 5.47 15.07 -14.34
N ASP A 131 6.40 15.35 -15.22
CA ASP A 131 6.18 15.91 -16.58
C ASP A 131 5.53 14.89 -17.52
N GLN A 132 4.40 14.34 -17.09
CA GLN A 132 3.61 13.36 -17.84
C GLN A 132 2.12 13.64 -17.63
N ILE A 133 1.35 13.56 -18.71
CA ILE A 133 -0.11 13.74 -18.65
C ILE A 133 -0.80 12.50 -18.05
N ASN A 134 -1.95 12.72 -17.41
CA ASN A 134 -2.79 11.66 -16.84
C ASN A 134 -2.14 10.86 -15.69
N GLU A 135 -1.30 11.48 -14.88
CA GLU A 135 -0.86 10.89 -13.64
C GLU A 135 -2.04 10.68 -12.69
N PHE A 136 -2.17 9.47 -12.14
CA PHE A 136 -3.19 9.15 -11.15
C PHE A 136 -2.64 9.39 -9.74
N SER A 137 -3.46 10.04 -8.90
CA SER A 137 -3.19 10.08 -7.46
C SER A 137 -3.38 8.69 -6.85
N GLY A 138 -2.50 8.31 -5.94
CA GLY A 138 -2.71 7.14 -5.11
C GLY A 138 -3.83 7.34 -4.09
N VAL A 139 -3.97 6.39 -3.18
CA VAL A 139 -4.90 6.47 -2.06
C VAL A 139 -4.15 6.26 -0.76
N ASN A 140 -4.10 7.30 0.09
CA ASN A 140 -3.67 7.22 1.49
C ASN A 140 -4.91 7.20 2.38
N PRO A 141 -5.46 6.02 2.72
CA PRO A 141 -6.75 5.91 3.37
C PRO A 141 -6.69 6.32 4.84
N ASN A 142 -7.72 7.04 5.29
CA ASN A 142 -7.94 7.40 6.68
C ASN A 142 -9.44 7.46 6.99
N LYS A 143 -9.79 7.83 8.23
CA LYS A 143 -11.20 7.88 8.66
C LYS A 143 -12.04 8.83 7.80
N GLU A 144 -11.53 10.04 7.55
CA GLU A 144 -12.21 11.06 6.76
C GLU A 144 -12.38 10.64 5.30
N TRP A 145 -11.31 10.10 4.70
CA TRP A 145 -11.35 9.57 3.34
C TRP A 145 -12.43 8.49 3.19
N LYS A 146 -12.51 7.54 4.13
CA LYS A 146 -13.50 6.47 4.07
C LYS A 146 -14.92 7.01 4.21
N GLU A 147 -15.17 7.89 5.17
CA GLU A 147 -16.46 8.53 5.35
C GLU A 147 -16.91 9.31 4.11
N LYS A 148 -16.00 10.06 3.48
CA LYS A 148 -16.30 10.78 2.24
C LYS A 148 -16.61 9.83 1.08
N ARG A 149 -15.83 8.76 0.94
CA ARG A 149 -15.88 7.84 -0.20
C ARG A 149 -17.02 6.85 -0.15
N TYR A 150 -17.23 6.23 1.03
CA TYR A 150 -18.15 5.10 1.20
C TYR A 150 -19.32 5.39 2.11
N LYS A 151 -19.33 6.51 2.83
CA LYS A 151 -20.32 6.84 3.86
C LYS A 151 -20.38 5.80 4.99
N GLU A 152 -19.23 5.24 5.31
CA GLU A 152 -19.05 4.21 6.32
C GLU A 152 -18.00 4.60 7.35
N PRO A 153 -18.15 4.13 8.61
CA PRO A 153 -17.13 4.35 9.63
C PRO A 153 -15.85 3.54 9.33
N TRP A 154 -14.75 4.00 9.91
CA TRP A 154 -13.48 3.28 9.88
C TRP A 154 -13.48 2.14 10.89
N TYR A 155 -13.15 0.94 10.47
CA TYR A 155 -13.03 -0.22 11.34
C TYR A 155 -11.58 -0.49 11.75
N VAL A 156 -11.39 -1.04 12.95
CA VAL A 156 -10.06 -1.34 13.53
C VAL A 156 -9.21 -2.23 12.61
N GLY A 157 -9.83 -3.24 11.99
CA GLY A 157 -9.16 -4.13 11.06
C GLY A 157 -8.58 -3.44 9.82
N GLU A 158 -9.17 -2.32 9.40
CA GLU A 158 -8.65 -1.52 8.29
C GLU A 158 -7.33 -0.83 8.64
N THR A 159 -7.17 -0.38 9.89
CA THR A 159 -5.88 0.15 10.37
C THR A 159 -4.78 -0.91 10.25
N VAL A 160 -5.11 -2.14 10.63
CA VAL A 160 -4.17 -3.27 10.60
C VAL A 160 -3.71 -3.58 9.18
N ILE A 161 -4.64 -3.77 8.24
CA ILE A 161 -4.29 -4.11 6.85
C ILE A 161 -3.62 -2.95 6.12
N THR A 162 -4.01 -1.71 6.40
CA THR A 162 -3.36 -0.52 5.83
C THR A 162 -1.92 -0.39 6.29
N SER A 163 -1.60 -0.76 7.54
CA SER A 163 -0.24 -0.68 8.07
C SER A 163 0.79 -1.57 7.34
N ILE A 164 0.32 -2.52 6.55
CA ILE A 164 1.15 -3.40 5.72
C ILE A 164 0.92 -3.17 4.21
N GLY A 165 0.29 -2.05 3.86
CA GLY A 165 0.08 -1.65 2.46
C GLY A 165 -0.96 -2.45 1.71
N GLN A 166 -2.00 -2.88 2.41
CA GLN A 166 -3.13 -3.61 1.83
C GLN A 166 -4.45 -2.87 2.08
N GLY A 167 -5.56 -3.48 1.65
CA GLY A 167 -6.88 -2.89 1.78
C GLY A 167 -7.09 -1.78 0.75
N ASN A 168 -7.46 -0.60 1.21
CA ASN A 168 -7.76 0.55 0.35
C ASN A 168 -6.53 1.40 -0.02
N MET A 169 -5.33 1.03 0.41
CA MET A 169 -4.10 1.75 0.08
C MET A 169 -3.67 1.42 -1.35
N LEU A 170 -3.46 2.48 -2.15
CA LEU A 170 -3.05 2.39 -3.55
C LEU A 170 -1.99 3.44 -3.87
#